data_d367de8bd11fa9f9844572b33dd54e97
#
_entry.id   d367de8bd11fa9f9844572b33dd54e97
#
_cell.length_a   1.000
_cell.length_b   1.000
_cell.length_c   1.000
_cell.angle_alpha   90.00
_cell.angle_beta   90.00
_cell.angle_gamma   90.00
#
_symmetry.space_group_name_H-M   'P 1'
#
loop_
_entity.id
_entity.type
_entity.pdbx_description
1 polymer ?
#
loop_
_entity_poly.entity_id
_entity_poly.type
_entity_poly.pdbx_seq_one_letter_code
_entity_poly.pdbx_strand_id
1 'polypeptide(L)'
;MNQRTRHLLTSISVLVAFLLVSPRSSTGQSRDPFHGSVPTGQATGTTLDLSLQDAFQRALKYNLGEIESSQNTRAAHAVRLRSMNALLPNLSARLSAAVQQIDLPAEGFNLKIPGVSLPTVVGPFSVGDFRGYLSQEIFNWSDIKNWKSAAETETASQYSYKSDRNLVVFTAGNAYLLVISDMATVESVRAQVKTAQTLVQNDADLNKHGLIASLDLLRAKVELQTQQQRLIAAENQVQIDKLTLARVVGLPSGQEFRLTDSVPYAALDGITQEQALQQAMSTRPDYLSAKAQVQSAELARQAVAAENYPSLTTATNYGDIGSPNFGSSHRTLGFALTLNVPIFQGSRVRADKLQADSVLQQRKAELADVESQIDDQVRTAFFNLNSSSELVSVAESNIDLANQTLGQAQDRFRAGVADNLEVVQAQESVATANQSYITSLFGFNLAKISLAQAIGVAEQSALQYLGAK
;
A
#
# COMPACT_ATOMS: atom_id res chain seq x y z
N MET A 1 57.54 -33.00 -17.87
CA MET A 1 56.24 -32.45 -17.41
C MET A 1 56.00 -31.18 -18.21
N ASN A 2 55.10 -31.25 -19.20
CA ASN A 2 55.00 -30.33 -20.34
C ASN A 2 54.38 -28.96 -19.99
N GLN A 3 54.96 -27.91 -20.60
CA GLN A 3 54.54 -26.50 -20.47
C GLN A 3 53.07 -26.22 -20.83
N ARG A 4 52.32 -27.15 -21.39
CA ARG A 4 50.90 -26.97 -21.75
C ARG A 4 49.90 -27.11 -20.59
N THR A 5 50.33 -27.62 -19.44
CA THR A 5 49.43 -27.77 -18.25
C THR A 5 49.49 -26.57 -17.30
N ARG A 6 50.38 -25.60 -17.52
CA ARG A 6 50.44 -24.38 -16.70
C ARG A 6 49.51 -23.26 -17.16
N HIS A 7 49.08 -23.25 -18.42
CA HIS A 7 48.17 -22.22 -18.96
C HIS A 7 46.66 -22.51 -18.72
N LEU A 8 46.30 -23.73 -18.35
CA LEU A 8 44.89 -24.08 -18.03
C LEU A 8 44.50 -23.78 -16.57
N LEU A 9 45.49 -23.69 -15.68
CA LEU A 9 45.23 -23.38 -14.25
C LEU A 9 45.19 -21.88 -13.93
N THR A 10 45.74 -21.03 -14.80
CA THR A 10 45.72 -19.57 -14.63
C THR A 10 44.44 -18.92 -15.18
N SER A 11 43.71 -19.59 -16.07
CA SER A 11 42.48 -19.08 -16.66
C SER A 11 41.23 -19.29 -15.79
N ILE A 12 41.27 -20.18 -14.80
CA ILE A 12 40.14 -20.46 -13.89
C ILE A 12 40.17 -19.55 -12.67
N SER A 13 41.33 -19.02 -12.27
CA SER A 13 41.47 -18.16 -11.10
C SER A 13 41.01 -16.71 -11.32
N VAL A 14 40.85 -16.25 -12.55
CA VAL A 14 40.41 -14.88 -12.87
C VAL A 14 38.86 -14.78 -12.95
N LEU A 15 38.14 -15.89 -13.11
CA LEU A 15 36.69 -15.88 -13.24
C LEU A 15 35.95 -15.90 -11.88
N VAL A 16 36.63 -16.18 -10.77
CA VAL A 16 36.03 -16.27 -9.43
C VAL A 16 36.11 -14.94 -8.63
N ALA A 17 36.92 -13.99 -9.07
CA ALA A 17 37.13 -12.72 -8.35
C ALA A 17 36.09 -11.62 -8.69
N PHE A 18 35.13 -11.85 -9.63
CA PHE A 18 34.16 -10.82 -10.07
C PHE A 18 32.76 -10.99 -9.49
N LEU A 19 32.55 -11.93 -8.56
CA LEU A 19 31.22 -12.25 -8.01
C LEU A 19 31.00 -11.83 -6.54
N LEU A 20 31.84 -10.98 -5.97
CA LEU A 20 31.69 -10.49 -4.59
C LEU A 20 31.60 -8.96 -4.45
N VAL A 21 31.17 -8.26 -5.48
CA VAL A 21 30.62 -6.93 -5.30
C VAL A 21 29.09 -7.09 -5.13
N SER A 22 28.70 -7.51 -3.94
CA SER A 22 27.31 -7.34 -3.52
C SER A 22 27.00 -5.84 -3.60
N PRO A 23 26.00 -5.39 -4.39
CA PRO A 23 25.55 -4.03 -4.27
C PRO A 23 25.12 -3.88 -2.80
N ARG A 24 25.81 -3.01 -2.06
CA ARG A 24 25.26 -2.51 -0.80
C ARG A 24 23.90 -1.95 -1.14
N SER A 25 22.86 -2.67 -0.76
CA SER A 25 21.53 -2.15 -0.71
C SER A 25 21.62 -0.86 0.11
N SER A 26 21.54 0.29 -0.54
CA SER A 26 21.27 1.52 0.16
C SER A 26 20.00 1.22 0.95
N THR A 27 20.08 1.25 2.27
CA THR A 27 18.91 1.30 3.15
C THR A 27 18.21 2.61 2.81
N GLY A 28 17.46 2.60 1.71
CA GLY A 28 16.48 3.63 1.44
C GLY A 28 15.54 3.61 2.63
N GLN A 29 15.40 4.74 3.30
CA GLN A 29 14.30 4.93 4.26
C GLN A 29 13.06 4.32 3.62
N SER A 30 12.40 3.40 4.31
CA SER A 30 11.13 2.85 3.87
C SER A 30 10.16 4.02 3.78
N ARG A 31 10.01 4.56 2.57
CA ARG A 31 9.05 5.63 2.31
C ARG A 31 7.68 4.99 2.38
N ASP A 32 6.84 5.53 3.24
CA ASP A 32 5.43 5.17 3.24
C ASP A 32 4.84 5.47 1.84
N PRO A 33 4.42 4.46 1.07
CA PRO A 33 3.95 4.64 -0.30
C PRO A 33 2.69 5.48 -0.37
N PHE A 34 1.89 5.53 0.69
CA PHE A 34 0.62 6.28 0.74
C PHE A 34 0.83 7.81 0.76
N HIS A 35 2.02 8.28 1.16
CA HIS A 35 2.42 9.68 1.07
C HIS A 35 3.14 10.03 -0.25
N GLY A 36 3.20 9.11 -1.20
CA GLY A 36 3.81 9.27 -2.50
C GLY A 36 2.79 9.20 -3.65
N SER A 37 3.18 9.70 -4.82
CA SER A 37 2.38 9.56 -6.04
C SER A 37 3.24 9.56 -7.28
N VAL A 38 2.65 9.16 -8.40
CA VAL A 38 3.23 9.25 -9.73
C VAL A 38 2.45 10.32 -10.51
N PRO A 39 2.85 11.59 -10.43
CA PRO A 39 2.15 12.68 -11.10
C PRO A 39 2.24 12.51 -12.62
N THR A 40 1.14 12.81 -13.32
CA THR A 40 1.07 12.76 -14.78
C THR A 40 0.78 14.14 -15.36
N GLY A 41 1.44 14.47 -16.46
CA GLY A 41 1.29 15.75 -17.16
C GLY A 41 2.32 16.78 -16.71
N GLN A 42 2.19 17.99 -17.27
CA GLN A 42 2.98 19.17 -16.92
C GLN A 42 2.12 20.16 -16.14
N ALA A 43 2.75 20.94 -15.27
CA ALA A 43 2.06 22.03 -14.58
C ALA A 43 1.52 23.02 -15.61
N THR A 44 0.27 23.45 -15.42
CA THR A 44 -0.36 24.49 -16.22
C THR A 44 -0.18 25.83 -15.52
N GLY A 45 -0.07 26.93 -16.28
CA GLY A 45 0.03 28.29 -15.71
C GLY A 45 -1.28 28.81 -15.08
N THR A 46 -2.32 27.97 -15.02
CA THR A 46 -3.62 28.32 -14.42
C THR A 46 -3.78 27.64 -13.07
N THR A 47 -4.35 28.36 -12.09
CA THR A 47 -4.70 27.82 -10.78
C THR A 47 -5.84 26.79 -10.95
N LEU A 48 -5.62 25.57 -10.47
CA LEU A 48 -6.60 24.49 -10.48
C LEU A 48 -7.54 24.61 -9.29
N ASP A 49 -8.84 24.53 -9.51
CA ASP A 49 -9.82 24.33 -8.43
C ASP A 49 -9.80 22.86 -8.02
N LEU A 50 -9.58 22.60 -6.74
CA LEU A 50 -9.47 21.25 -6.17
C LEU A 50 -10.52 21.08 -5.09
N SER A 51 -11.55 20.28 -5.36
CA SER A 51 -12.50 19.84 -4.36
C SER A 51 -11.97 18.63 -3.57
N LEU A 52 -12.58 18.34 -2.42
CA LEU A 52 -12.27 17.14 -1.65
C LEU A 52 -12.55 15.85 -2.46
N GLN A 53 -13.63 15.86 -3.23
CA GLN A 53 -13.97 14.76 -4.13
C GLN A 53 -12.89 14.57 -5.22
N ASP A 54 -12.44 15.67 -5.85
CA ASP A 54 -11.37 15.61 -6.84
C ASP A 54 -10.06 15.11 -6.22
N ALA A 55 -9.76 15.53 -4.98
CA ALA A 55 -8.59 15.08 -4.24
C ALA A 55 -8.64 13.56 -4.01
N PHE A 56 -9.78 13.00 -3.61
CA PHE A 56 -9.95 11.55 -3.45
C PHE A 56 -9.82 10.80 -4.77
N GLN A 57 -10.47 11.28 -5.84
CA GLN A 57 -10.39 10.64 -7.16
C GLN A 57 -8.96 10.66 -7.71
N ARG A 58 -8.24 11.78 -7.53
CA ARG A 58 -6.85 11.89 -7.96
C ARG A 58 -5.93 10.98 -7.13
N ALA A 59 -6.08 10.96 -5.81
CA ALA A 59 -5.33 10.08 -4.94
C ALA A 59 -5.54 8.61 -5.34
N LEU A 60 -6.78 8.16 -5.50
CA LEU A 60 -7.11 6.80 -5.96
C LEU A 60 -6.58 6.46 -7.37
N LYS A 61 -6.15 7.43 -8.15
CA LYS A 61 -5.60 7.21 -9.49
C LYS A 61 -4.09 7.30 -9.55
N TYR A 62 -3.47 8.15 -8.75
CA TYR A 62 -2.06 8.52 -8.89
C TYR A 62 -1.22 8.21 -7.65
N ASN A 63 -1.82 7.83 -6.51
CA ASN A 63 -1.09 7.50 -5.30
C ASN A 63 -0.25 6.23 -5.51
N LEU A 64 0.99 6.25 -5.00
CA LEU A 64 1.92 5.13 -5.18
C LEU A 64 1.44 3.87 -4.46
N GLY A 65 0.85 4.00 -3.27
CA GLY A 65 0.30 2.87 -2.51
C GLY A 65 -0.82 2.14 -3.26
N GLU A 66 -1.71 2.88 -3.93
CA GLU A 66 -2.74 2.29 -4.79
C GLU A 66 -2.12 1.55 -5.98
N ILE A 67 -1.18 2.20 -6.68
CA ILE A 67 -0.51 1.61 -7.84
C ILE A 67 0.21 0.32 -7.46
N GLU A 68 0.99 0.32 -6.38
CA GLU A 68 1.70 -0.87 -5.89
C GLU A 68 0.74 -1.99 -5.52
N SER A 69 -0.33 -1.68 -4.80
CA SER A 69 -1.31 -2.67 -4.36
C SER A 69 -2.08 -3.28 -5.54
N SER A 70 -2.41 -2.49 -6.56
CA SER A 70 -3.02 -3.00 -7.79
C SER A 70 -2.08 -3.96 -8.55
N GLN A 71 -0.77 -3.68 -8.58
CA GLN A 71 0.21 -4.58 -9.19
C GLN A 71 0.40 -5.87 -8.37
N ASN A 72 0.35 -5.79 -7.03
CA ASN A 72 0.38 -6.97 -6.17
C ASN A 72 -0.82 -7.91 -6.44
N THR A 73 -2.01 -7.35 -6.67
CA THR A 73 -3.19 -8.13 -7.07
C THR A 73 -2.99 -8.82 -8.43
N ARG A 74 -2.39 -8.14 -9.41
CA ARG A 74 -2.03 -8.74 -10.71
C ARG A 74 -0.99 -9.84 -10.56
N ALA A 75 -0.01 -9.66 -9.68
CA ALA A 75 0.99 -10.69 -9.39
C ALA A 75 0.35 -11.94 -8.74
N ALA A 76 -0.58 -11.76 -7.80
CA ALA A 76 -1.34 -12.86 -7.21
C ALA A 76 -2.18 -13.62 -8.26
N HIS A 77 -2.83 -12.90 -9.17
CA HIS A 77 -3.54 -13.50 -10.31
C HIS A 77 -2.59 -14.34 -11.18
N ALA A 78 -1.40 -13.85 -11.49
CA ALA A 78 -0.41 -14.61 -12.27
C ALA A 78 0.06 -15.88 -11.54
N VAL A 79 0.18 -15.85 -10.21
CA VAL A 79 0.48 -17.05 -9.39
C VAL A 79 -0.64 -18.10 -9.51
N ARG A 80 -1.91 -17.68 -9.42
CA ARG A 80 -3.05 -18.57 -9.64
C ARG A 80 -3.06 -19.19 -11.04
N LEU A 81 -2.81 -18.40 -12.10
CA LEU A 81 -2.70 -18.91 -13.46
C LEU A 81 -1.56 -19.93 -13.59
N ARG A 82 -0.42 -19.68 -12.94
CA ARG A 82 0.70 -20.63 -12.92
C ARG A 82 0.32 -21.93 -12.22
N SER A 83 -0.38 -21.87 -11.09
CA SER A 83 -0.87 -23.07 -10.38
C SER A 83 -1.90 -23.83 -11.20
N MET A 84 -2.75 -23.14 -11.98
CA MET A 84 -3.71 -23.76 -12.89
C MET A 84 -3.02 -24.50 -14.04
N ASN A 85 -1.81 -24.05 -14.45
CA ASN A 85 -1.07 -24.68 -15.55
C ASN A 85 -0.75 -26.16 -15.26
N ALA A 86 -0.59 -26.56 -14.00
CA ALA A 86 -0.40 -27.98 -13.63
C ALA A 86 -1.61 -28.85 -14.02
N LEU A 87 -2.81 -28.27 -14.12
CA LEU A 87 -4.05 -28.97 -14.46
C LEU A 87 -4.40 -28.91 -15.96
N LEU A 88 -3.65 -28.13 -16.75
CA LEU A 88 -3.91 -27.93 -18.17
C LEU A 88 -3.00 -28.79 -19.02
N PRO A 89 -3.44 -29.16 -20.25
CA PRO A 89 -2.58 -29.84 -21.19
C PRO A 89 -1.40 -28.97 -21.61
N ASN A 90 -0.20 -29.54 -21.58
CA ASN A 90 1.02 -28.92 -22.04
C ASN A 90 1.46 -29.50 -23.38
N LEU A 91 1.48 -28.68 -24.41
CA LEU A 91 1.88 -29.05 -25.77
C LEU A 91 3.22 -28.39 -26.10
N SER A 92 4.19 -29.22 -26.47
CA SER A 92 5.50 -28.77 -26.93
C SER A 92 5.94 -29.48 -28.19
N ALA A 93 6.79 -28.88 -28.99
CA ALA A 93 7.45 -29.51 -30.11
C ALA A 93 8.95 -29.52 -29.86
N ARG A 94 9.59 -30.65 -30.21
CA ARG A 94 11.04 -30.82 -30.10
C ARG A 94 11.61 -31.21 -31.44
N LEU A 95 12.63 -30.51 -31.87
CA LEU A 95 13.49 -30.88 -33.00
C LEU A 95 14.89 -31.12 -32.46
N SER A 96 15.40 -32.32 -32.64
CA SER A 96 16.77 -32.65 -32.24
C SER A 96 17.49 -33.46 -33.33
N ALA A 97 18.78 -33.22 -33.45
CA ALA A 97 19.68 -34.02 -34.27
C ALA A 97 20.84 -34.46 -33.40
N ALA A 98 21.13 -35.72 -33.38
CA ALA A 98 22.20 -36.32 -32.61
C ALA A 98 23.02 -37.29 -33.48
N VAL A 99 24.30 -37.35 -33.22
CA VAL A 99 25.17 -38.41 -33.73
C VAL A 99 25.56 -39.32 -32.57
N GLN A 100 25.29 -40.60 -32.69
CA GLN A 100 25.51 -41.54 -31.58
C GLN A 100 26.18 -42.83 -32.05
N GLN A 101 26.90 -43.45 -31.14
CA GLN A 101 27.36 -44.83 -31.24
C GLN A 101 26.74 -45.62 -30.11
N ILE A 102 26.35 -46.85 -30.39
CA ILE A 102 25.71 -47.76 -29.42
C ILE A 102 26.60 -49.01 -29.28
N ASP A 103 26.96 -49.34 -28.05
CA ASP A 103 27.57 -50.61 -27.68
C ASP A 103 26.45 -51.63 -27.47
N LEU A 104 26.19 -52.51 -28.43
CA LEU A 104 25.10 -53.48 -28.38
C LEU A 104 25.15 -54.41 -27.16
N PRO A 105 26.34 -54.93 -26.72
CA PRO A 105 26.45 -55.69 -25.48
C PRO A 105 26.04 -54.92 -24.22
N ALA A 106 26.36 -53.63 -24.14
CA ALA A 106 25.97 -52.78 -23.01
C ALA A 106 24.47 -52.56 -22.95
N GLU A 107 23.77 -52.54 -24.11
CA GLU A 107 22.32 -52.45 -24.22
C GLU A 107 21.61 -53.80 -24.09
N GLY A 108 22.36 -54.87 -23.79
CA GLY A 108 21.83 -56.21 -23.58
C GLY A 108 21.64 -57.04 -24.85
N PHE A 109 22.12 -56.56 -26.02
CA PHE A 109 22.01 -57.30 -27.29
C PHE A 109 23.21 -58.21 -27.47
N ASN A 110 23.24 -59.39 -26.84
CA ASN A 110 24.26 -60.43 -26.96
C ASN A 110 23.75 -61.59 -27.86
N LEU A 111 23.34 -61.28 -29.08
CA LEU A 111 22.87 -62.26 -30.04
C LEU A 111 24.05 -62.99 -30.72
N LYS A 112 24.21 -64.28 -30.43
CA LYS A 112 25.12 -65.19 -31.15
C LYS A 112 24.34 -65.97 -32.21
N ILE A 113 24.32 -65.45 -33.42
CA ILE A 113 23.67 -66.15 -34.56
C ILE A 113 24.76 -66.91 -35.28
N PRO A 114 24.67 -68.27 -35.49
CA PRO A 114 25.62 -69.05 -36.25
C PRO A 114 25.79 -68.51 -37.67
N GLY A 115 27.04 -68.11 -38.05
CA GLY A 115 27.36 -67.59 -39.38
C GLY A 115 27.18 -66.07 -39.57
N VAL A 116 26.77 -65.33 -38.52
CA VAL A 116 26.61 -63.89 -38.57
C VAL A 116 27.44 -63.24 -37.43
N SER A 117 28.42 -62.40 -37.76
CA SER A 117 29.15 -61.58 -36.78
C SER A 117 28.49 -60.23 -36.70
N LEU A 118 27.81 -59.95 -35.58
CA LEU A 118 27.28 -58.62 -35.29
C LEU A 118 28.42 -57.73 -34.74
N PRO A 119 28.54 -56.47 -35.19
CA PRO A 119 29.51 -55.56 -34.61
C PRO A 119 29.13 -55.26 -33.14
N THR A 120 30.11 -55.24 -32.27
CA THR A 120 29.92 -54.88 -30.86
C THR A 120 29.47 -53.43 -30.70
N VAL A 121 29.96 -52.56 -31.59
CA VAL A 121 29.61 -51.13 -31.60
C VAL A 121 29.00 -50.77 -32.95
N VAL A 122 27.84 -50.18 -32.94
CA VAL A 122 27.09 -49.70 -34.12
C VAL A 122 27.17 -48.15 -34.15
N GLY A 123 27.58 -47.63 -35.31
CA GLY A 123 27.69 -46.18 -35.51
C GLY A 123 29.14 -45.74 -35.83
N PRO A 124 29.40 -44.42 -35.96
CA PRO A 124 28.47 -43.33 -35.70
C PRO A 124 27.33 -43.21 -36.72
N PHE A 125 26.10 -43.01 -36.25
CA PHE A 125 24.96 -42.70 -37.08
C PHE A 125 24.19 -41.49 -36.56
N SER A 126 23.60 -40.72 -37.48
CA SER A 126 22.79 -39.58 -37.13
C SER A 126 21.32 -39.95 -36.90
N VAL A 127 20.72 -39.40 -35.87
CA VAL A 127 19.32 -39.50 -35.56
C VAL A 127 18.69 -38.12 -35.55
N GLY A 128 17.67 -37.92 -36.40
CA GLY A 128 16.77 -36.79 -36.36
C GLY A 128 15.49 -37.15 -35.63
N ASP A 129 15.02 -36.31 -34.75
CA ASP A 129 13.78 -36.49 -34.02
C ASP A 129 12.99 -35.17 -34.07
N PHE A 130 11.84 -35.20 -34.74
CA PHE A 130 10.89 -34.11 -34.84
C PHE A 130 9.52 -34.59 -34.37
N ARG A 131 9.23 -34.36 -33.09
CA ARG A 131 7.97 -34.79 -32.49
C ARG A 131 7.30 -33.67 -31.69
N GLY A 132 5.96 -33.67 -31.73
CA GLY A 132 5.09 -33.00 -30.80
C GLY A 132 4.89 -33.83 -29.54
N TYR A 133 4.87 -33.22 -28.38
CA TYR A 133 4.65 -33.84 -27.08
C TYR A 133 3.47 -33.18 -26.41
N LEU A 134 2.47 -33.92 -26.03
CA LEU A 134 1.35 -33.51 -25.19
C LEU A 134 1.47 -34.23 -23.85
N SER A 135 1.51 -33.47 -22.78
CA SER A 135 1.45 -34.02 -21.43
C SER A 135 0.31 -33.35 -20.67
N GLN A 136 -0.42 -34.11 -19.89
CA GLN A 136 -1.49 -33.62 -19.05
C GLN A 136 -1.60 -34.45 -17.77
N GLU A 137 -1.75 -33.77 -16.67
CA GLU A 137 -2.14 -34.36 -15.41
C GLU A 137 -3.68 -34.52 -15.43
N ILE A 138 -4.17 -35.76 -15.52
CA ILE A 138 -5.61 -36.05 -15.58
C ILE A 138 -6.21 -35.91 -14.19
N PHE A 139 -5.46 -36.36 -13.19
CA PHE A 139 -5.88 -36.30 -11.80
C PHE A 139 -4.67 -36.21 -10.86
N ASN A 140 -4.63 -35.11 -10.08
CA ASN A 140 -3.69 -34.91 -9.00
C ASN A 140 -4.38 -34.06 -7.92
N TRP A 141 -4.65 -34.66 -6.77
CA TRP A 141 -5.38 -33.97 -5.71
C TRP A 141 -4.57 -32.84 -5.08
N SER A 142 -3.26 -33.01 -5.01
CA SER A 142 -2.35 -31.97 -4.52
C SER A 142 -2.40 -30.72 -5.40
N ASP A 143 -2.32 -30.87 -6.73
CA ASP A 143 -2.35 -29.72 -7.65
C ASP A 143 -3.71 -29.02 -7.67
N ILE A 144 -4.81 -29.78 -7.54
CA ILE A 144 -6.15 -29.19 -7.39
C ILE A 144 -6.23 -28.32 -6.14
N LYS A 145 -5.66 -28.81 -5.01
CA LYS A 145 -5.66 -28.03 -3.75
C LYS A 145 -4.72 -26.84 -3.81
N ASN A 146 -3.56 -26.96 -4.44
CA ASN A 146 -2.62 -25.88 -4.67
C ASN A 146 -3.24 -24.76 -5.53
N TRP A 147 -3.94 -25.12 -6.61
CA TRP A 147 -4.67 -24.14 -7.42
C TRP A 147 -5.76 -23.42 -6.62
N LYS A 148 -6.52 -24.13 -5.79
CA LYS A 148 -7.53 -23.53 -4.91
C LYS A 148 -6.89 -22.62 -3.84
N SER A 149 -5.75 -23.02 -3.26
CA SER A 149 -4.98 -22.21 -2.33
C SER A 149 -4.51 -20.91 -2.99
N ALA A 150 -3.98 -20.98 -4.21
CA ALA A 150 -3.58 -19.81 -4.98
C ALA A 150 -4.78 -18.89 -5.33
N ALA A 151 -5.98 -19.44 -5.55
CA ALA A 151 -7.20 -18.68 -5.76
C ALA A 151 -7.60 -17.89 -4.50
N GLU A 152 -7.50 -18.50 -3.31
CA GLU A 152 -7.75 -17.78 -2.04
C GLU A 152 -6.67 -16.72 -1.76
N THR A 153 -5.41 -16.97 -2.15
CA THR A 153 -4.34 -15.96 -2.07
C THR A 153 -4.64 -14.76 -2.96
N GLU A 154 -5.15 -14.98 -4.17
CA GLU A 154 -5.61 -13.89 -5.05
C GLU A 154 -6.78 -13.12 -4.41
N THR A 155 -7.76 -13.84 -3.84
CA THR A 155 -8.89 -13.23 -3.12
C THR A 155 -8.40 -12.36 -1.95
N ALA A 156 -7.44 -12.86 -1.16
CA ALA A 156 -6.81 -12.10 -0.09
C ALA A 156 -6.13 -10.81 -0.59
N SER A 157 -5.42 -10.90 -1.72
CA SER A 157 -4.78 -9.74 -2.35
C SER A 157 -5.79 -8.71 -2.87
N GLN A 158 -6.94 -9.16 -3.39
CA GLN A 158 -8.03 -8.26 -3.80
C GLN A 158 -8.65 -7.52 -2.62
N TYR A 159 -8.77 -8.17 -1.46
CA TYR A 159 -9.23 -7.51 -0.24
C TYR A 159 -8.15 -6.56 0.33
N SER A 160 -6.88 -6.94 0.32
CA SER A 160 -5.79 -6.01 0.69
C SER A 160 -5.80 -4.76 -0.18
N TYR A 161 -6.00 -4.89 -1.48
CA TYR A 161 -6.15 -3.76 -2.39
C TYR A 161 -7.29 -2.81 -2.00
N LYS A 162 -8.44 -3.34 -1.59
CA LYS A 162 -9.56 -2.52 -1.08
C LYS A 162 -9.21 -1.82 0.24
N SER A 163 -8.46 -2.50 1.12
CA SER A 163 -7.99 -1.89 2.37
C SER A 163 -7.05 -0.72 2.10
N ASP A 164 -6.11 -0.90 1.17
CA ASP A 164 -5.15 0.14 0.78
C ASP A 164 -5.85 1.35 0.15
N ARG A 165 -6.91 1.15 -0.63
CA ARG A 165 -7.74 2.24 -1.16
C ARG A 165 -8.42 3.07 -0.06
N ASN A 166 -8.92 2.41 0.99
CA ASN A 166 -9.46 3.13 2.16
C ASN A 166 -8.36 3.97 2.85
N LEU A 167 -7.13 3.44 2.94
CA LEU A 167 -6.01 4.17 3.52
C LEU A 167 -5.56 5.35 2.64
N VAL A 168 -5.58 5.21 1.31
CA VAL A 168 -5.32 6.31 0.37
C VAL A 168 -6.33 7.43 0.55
N VAL A 169 -7.63 7.12 0.67
CA VAL A 169 -8.68 8.13 0.91
C VAL A 169 -8.49 8.81 2.26
N PHE A 170 -8.18 8.06 3.31
CA PHE A 170 -7.87 8.62 4.62
C PHE A 170 -6.67 9.59 4.57
N THR A 171 -5.57 9.18 3.93
CA THR A 171 -4.35 10.00 3.81
C THR A 171 -4.62 11.28 3.00
N ALA A 172 -5.36 11.17 1.90
CA ALA A 172 -5.73 12.34 1.09
C ALA A 172 -6.68 13.28 1.84
N GLY A 173 -7.66 12.74 2.56
CA GLY A 173 -8.58 13.51 3.39
C GLY A 173 -7.88 14.24 4.53
N ASN A 174 -6.97 13.57 5.22
CA ASN A 174 -6.15 14.21 6.26
C ASN A 174 -5.33 15.36 5.71
N ALA A 175 -4.61 15.15 4.59
CA ALA A 175 -3.81 16.20 3.96
C ALA A 175 -4.67 17.38 3.47
N TYR A 176 -5.87 17.12 2.95
CA TYR A 176 -6.80 18.15 2.50
C TYR A 176 -7.34 18.98 3.67
N LEU A 177 -7.80 18.31 4.73
CA LEU A 177 -8.31 18.98 5.96
C LEU A 177 -7.23 19.80 6.64
N LEU A 178 -5.98 19.33 6.63
CA LEU A 178 -4.86 20.06 7.22
C LEU A 178 -4.65 21.41 6.51
N VAL A 179 -4.67 21.43 5.16
CA VAL A 179 -4.55 22.69 4.40
C VAL A 179 -5.73 23.62 4.69
N ILE A 180 -6.96 23.12 4.85
CA ILE A 180 -8.11 23.93 5.26
C ILE A 180 -7.88 24.56 6.64
N SER A 181 -7.41 23.78 7.61
CA SER A 181 -7.10 24.24 8.97
C SER A 181 -6.03 25.35 8.97
N ASP A 182 -4.97 25.17 8.18
CA ASP A 182 -3.91 26.15 8.07
C ASP A 182 -4.36 27.44 7.37
N MET A 183 -5.20 27.32 6.34
CA MET A 183 -5.81 28.49 5.71
C MET A 183 -6.69 29.28 6.70
N ALA A 184 -7.47 28.57 7.52
CA ALA A 184 -8.26 29.20 8.59
C ALA A 184 -7.35 29.89 9.65
N THR A 185 -6.22 29.27 9.98
CA THR A 185 -5.21 29.86 10.86
C THR A 185 -4.62 31.15 10.28
N VAL A 186 -4.27 31.17 8.98
CA VAL A 186 -3.79 32.38 8.30
C VAL A 186 -4.82 33.50 8.38
N GLU A 187 -6.10 33.22 8.11
CA GLU A 187 -7.16 34.24 8.19
C GLU A 187 -7.35 34.77 9.63
N SER A 188 -7.29 33.88 10.63
CA SER A 188 -7.37 34.27 12.04
C SER A 188 -6.19 35.17 12.43
N VAL A 189 -4.95 34.79 12.11
CA VAL A 189 -3.74 35.60 12.46
C VAL A 189 -3.74 36.91 11.68
N ARG A 190 -4.21 36.94 10.42
CA ARG A 190 -4.35 38.19 9.64
C ARG A 190 -5.31 39.15 10.29
N ALA A 191 -6.42 38.67 10.84
CA ALA A 191 -7.34 39.49 11.63
C ALA A 191 -6.69 40.05 12.89
N GLN A 192 -5.86 39.23 13.59
CA GLN A 192 -5.11 39.65 14.78
C GLN A 192 -4.07 40.73 14.44
N VAL A 193 -3.32 40.56 13.33
CA VAL A 193 -2.39 41.63 12.85
C VAL A 193 -3.13 42.95 12.63
N LYS A 194 -4.31 42.91 11.99
CA LYS A 194 -5.12 44.11 11.78
C LYS A 194 -5.57 44.78 13.10
N THR A 195 -5.97 43.95 14.08
CA THR A 195 -6.35 44.47 15.43
C THR A 195 -5.17 45.08 16.15
N ALA A 196 -4.00 44.43 16.13
CA ALA A 196 -2.77 44.96 16.72
C ALA A 196 -2.30 46.25 16.01
N GLN A 197 -2.42 46.32 14.68
CA GLN A 197 -2.14 47.57 13.93
C GLN A 197 -3.03 48.72 14.37
N THR A 198 -4.32 48.47 14.56
CA THR A 198 -5.27 49.48 15.05
C THR A 198 -4.91 49.95 16.46
N LEU A 199 -4.51 49.02 17.35
CA LEU A 199 -4.07 49.36 18.70
C LEU A 199 -2.83 50.27 18.67
N VAL A 200 -1.80 49.90 17.90
CA VAL A 200 -0.57 50.70 17.75
C VAL A 200 -0.89 52.10 17.23
N GLN A 201 -1.81 52.23 16.26
CA GLN A 201 -2.20 53.54 15.73
C GLN A 201 -2.88 54.38 16.80
N ASN A 202 -3.83 53.82 17.53
CA ASN A 202 -4.54 54.51 18.62
C ASN A 202 -3.54 54.95 19.74
N ASP A 203 -2.65 54.03 20.14
CA ASP A 203 -1.66 54.29 21.17
C ASP A 203 -0.64 55.36 20.75
N ALA A 204 -0.26 55.38 19.45
CA ALA A 204 0.62 56.40 18.92
C ALA A 204 -0.03 57.80 18.98
N ASP A 205 -1.32 57.89 18.66
CA ASP A 205 -2.07 59.15 18.74
C ASP A 205 -2.25 59.59 20.19
N LEU A 206 -2.56 58.73 21.12
CA LEU A 206 -2.69 59.02 22.55
C LEU A 206 -1.34 59.43 23.16
N ASN A 207 -0.26 58.76 22.84
CA ASN A 207 1.09 59.08 23.30
C ASN A 207 1.55 60.43 22.79
N LYS A 208 1.26 60.80 21.53
CA LYS A 208 1.56 62.10 20.95
C LYS A 208 0.89 63.24 21.72
N HIS A 209 -0.28 62.99 22.30
CA HIS A 209 -0.99 63.98 23.16
C HIS A 209 -0.66 63.87 24.65
N GLY A 210 0.29 62.98 25.04
CA GLY A 210 0.70 62.77 26.42
C GLY A 210 -0.31 62.05 27.31
N LEU A 211 -1.28 61.35 26.69
CA LEU A 211 -2.38 60.66 27.37
C LEU A 211 -2.03 59.25 27.85
N ILE A 212 -0.99 58.64 27.27
CA ILE A 212 -0.46 57.33 27.69
C ILE A 212 1.06 57.33 27.77
N ALA A 213 1.62 56.38 28.51
CA ALA A 213 3.08 56.24 28.64
C ALA A 213 3.70 55.70 27.34
N SER A 214 4.93 56.13 27.06
CA SER A 214 5.69 55.58 25.90
C SER A 214 5.91 54.05 26.01
N LEU A 215 5.91 53.49 27.23
CA LEU A 215 6.01 52.07 27.47
C LEU A 215 4.80 51.30 26.88
N ASP A 216 3.60 51.85 26.96
CA ASP A 216 2.39 51.22 26.45
C ASP A 216 2.41 51.14 24.91
N LEU A 217 2.83 52.23 24.24
CA LEU A 217 3.07 52.22 22.80
C LEU A 217 4.15 51.20 22.39
N LEU A 218 5.21 51.02 23.17
CA LEU A 218 6.25 50.03 22.89
C LEU A 218 5.68 48.62 23.05
N ARG A 219 4.84 48.31 24.04
CA ARG A 219 4.16 47.04 24.22
C ARG A 219 3.26 46.74 23.03
N ALA A 220 2.42 47.67 22.59
CA ALA A 220 1.57 47.50 21.41
C ALA A 220 2.40 47.22 20.13
N LYS A 221 3.55 47.88 19.95
CA LYS A 221 4.47 47.60 18.83
C LYS A 221 5.08 46.22 18.89
N VAL A 222 5.49 45.75 20.08
CA VAL A 222 6.01 44.40 20.27
C VAL A 222 4.93 43.37 19.92
N GLU A 223 3.70 43.58 20.36
CA GLU A 223 2.57 42.71 20.04
C GLU A 223 2.32 42.65 18.52
N LEU A 224 2.30 43.79 17.84
CA LEU A 224 2.17 43.83 16.38
C LEU A 224 3.28 43.04 15.69
N GLN A 225 4.55 43.19 16.11
CA GLN A 225 5.67 42.43 15.54
C GLN A 225 5.50 40.91 15.77
N THR A 226 5.02 40.53 16.95
CA THR A 226 4.72 39.12 17.29
C THR A 226 3.65 38.55 16.37
N GLN A 227 2.55 39.26 16.15
CA GLN A 227 1.48 38.79 15.26
C GLN A 227 1.93 38.74 13.79
N GLN A 228 2.75 39.71 13.32
CA GLN A 228 3.35 39.68 11.99
C GLN A 228 4.27 38.45 11.80
N GLN A 229 5.08 38.13 12.81
CA GLN A 229 5.92 36.93 12.78
C GLN A 229 5.07 35.63 12.69
N ARG A 230 3.99 35.56 13.49
CA ARG A 230 3.02 34.43 13.43
C ARG A 230 2.38 34.32 12.05
N LEU A 231 2.03 35.45 11.43
CA LEU A 231 1.44 35.44 10.07
C LEU A 231 2.41 34.86 9.04
N ILE A 232 3.67 35.31 9.04
CA ILE A 232 4.70 34.78 8.13
C ILE A 232 4.85 33.26 8.32
N ALA A 233 4.90 32.78 9.56
CA ALA A 233 5.00 31.36 9.86
C ALA A 233 3.77 30.58 9.37
N ALA A 234 2.57 31.08 9.59
CA ALA A 234 1.33 30.45 9.15
C ALA A 234 1.22 30.40 7.61
N GLU A 235 1.54 31.48 6.92
CA GLU A 235 1.56 31.52 5.45
C GLU A 235 2.58 30.54 4.87
N ASN A 236 3.76 30.40 5.48
CA ASN A 236 4.74 29.39 5.07
C ASN A 236 4.22 27.96 5.31
N GLN A 237 3.54 27.70 6.43
CA GLN A 237 2.98 26.36 6.73
C GLN A 237 1.94 25.95 5.70
N VAL A 238 1.03 26.84 5.28
CA VAL A 238 0.08 26.59 4.20
C VAL A 238 0.80 26.14 2.91
N GLN A 239 1.94 26.77 2.57
CA GLN A 239 2.68 26.37 1.36
C GLN A 239 3.28 24.98 1.51
N ILE A 240 3.84 24.63 2.67
CA ILE A 240 4.40 23.30 2.95
C ILE A 240 3.31 22.23 2.85
N ASP A 241 2.14 22.47 3.46
CA ASP A 241 1.08 21.46 3.47
C ASP A 241 0.35 21.37 2.13
N LYS A 242 0.30 22.45 1.35
CA LYS A 242 -0.09 22.38 -0.07
C LYS A 242 0.85 21.50 -0.89
N LEU A 243 2.17 21.57 -0.68
CA LEU A 243 3.12 20.69 -1.35
C LEU A 243 2.90 19.22 -0.95
N THR A 244 2.62 18.98 0.32
CA THR A 244 2.31 17.63 0.83
C THR A 244 1.02 17.10 0.20
N LEU A 245 -0.05 17.88 0.19
CA LEU A 245 -1.31 17.52 -0.48
C LEU A 245 -1.09 17.26 -1.97
N ALA A 246 -0.40 18.17 -2.68
CA ALA A 246 -0.09 18.00 -4.10
C ALA A 246 0.61 16.67 -4.40
N ARG A 247 1.54 16.29 -3.51
CA ARG A 247 2.26 15.02 -3.59
C ARG A 247 1.36 13.82 -3.35
N VAL A 248 0.45 13.87 -2.39
CA VAL A 248 -0.48 12.76 -2.09
C VAL A 248 -1.47 12.54 -3.22
N VAL A 249 -2.02 13.63 -3.79
CA VAL A 249 -3.05 13.56 -4.84
C VAL A 249 -2.48 13.51 -6.27
N GLY A 250 -1.16 13.49 -6.42
CA GLY A 250 -0.50 13.33 -7.72
C GLY A 250 -0.62 14.55 -8.63
N LEU A 251 -0.53 15.76 -8.09
CA LEU A 251 -0.40 16.96 -8.92
C LEU A 251 1.02 17.08 -9.45
N PRO A 252 1.20 17.59 -10.70
CA PRO A 252 2.52 17.90 -11.21
C PRO A 252 3.26 18.92 -10.32
N SER A 253 4.58 18.77 -10.23
CA SER A 253 5.40 19.73 -9.47
C SER A 253 5.24 21.15 -10.01
N GLY A 254 4.96 22.11 -9.11
CA GLY A 254 4.73 23.51 -9.46
C GLY A 254 3.31 23.83 -9.95
N GLN A 255 2.37 22.87 -9.93
CA GLN A 255 0.97 23.18 -10.21
C GLN A 255 0.34 23.98 -9.07
N GLU A 256 -0.09 25.19 -9.35
CA GLU A 256 -0.87 25.97 -8.39
C GLU A 256 -2.32 25.46 -8.32
N PHE A 257 -2.86 25.45 -7.11
CA PHE A 257 -4.24 25.07 -6.87
C PHE A 257 -4.84 25.81 -5.67
N ARG A 258 -6.16 25.91 -5.67
CA ARG A 258 -6.93 26.40 -4.53
C ARG A 258 -7.98 25.36 -4.12
N LEU A 259 -8.24 25.25 -2.83
CA LEU A 259 -9.30 24.40 -2.31
C LEU A 259 -10.64 25.12 -2.48
N THR A 260 -11.66 24.36 -2.86
CA THR A 260 -13.01 24.91 -3.11
C THR A 260 -13.98 24.64 -1.97
N ASP A 261 -13.70 23.61 -1.13
CA ASP A 261 -14.59 23.24 -0.05
C ASP A 261 -14.20 23.94 1.26
N SER A 262 -15.21 24.34 1.99
CA SER A 262 -15.15 24.58 3.42
C SER A 262 -15.80 23.41 4.14
N VAL A 263 -15.12 22.81 5.12
CA VAL A 263 -15.67 21.69 5.90
C VAL A 263 -16.09 22.22 7.28
N PRO A 264 -17.34 22.72 7.40
CA PRO A 264 -17.85 23.25 8.66
C PRO A 264 -18.10 22.11 9.67
N TYR A 265 -18.37 22.50 10.92
CA TYR A 265 -18.89 21.55 11.89
C TYR A 265 -20.24 20.99 11.42
N ALA A 266 -20.32 19.68 11.32
CA ALA A 266 -21.56 18.95 11.08
C ALA A 266 -21.55 17.70 11.96
N ALA A 267 -22.50 17.59 12.88
CA ALA A 267 -22.61 16.43 13.75
C ALA A 267 -22.72 15.15 12.90
N LEU A 268 -22.09 14.08 13.38
CA LEU A 268 -22.27 12.75 12.78
C LEU A 268 -23.27 11.98 13.63
N ASP A 269 -24.52 11.92 13.16
CA ASP A 269 -25.60 11.22 13.84
C ASP A 269 -25.87 9.85 13.19
N GLY A 270 -26.42 8.92 13.96
CA GLY A 270 -27.10 7.74 13.41
C GLY A 270 -26.31 6.42 13.43
N ILE A 271 -25.09 6.35 13.94
CA ILE A 271 -24.39 5.09 14.10
C ILE A 271 -23.95 4.89 15.56
N THR A 272 -24.29 3.74 16.16
CA THR A 272 -23.79 3.38 17.50
C THR A 272 -22.47 2.64 17.40
N GLN A 273 -21.71 2.60 18.50
CA GLN A 273 -20.44 1.86 18.57
C GLN A 273 -20.63 0.38 18.25
N GLU A 274 -21.70 -0.25 18.74
CA GLU A 274 -22.00 -1.66 18.50
C GLU A 274 -22.34 -1.92 17.03
N GLN A 275 -23.10 -1.04 16.40
CA GLN A 275 -23.43 -1.13 14.97
C GLN A 275 -22.16 -0.96 14.11
N ALA A 276 -21.29 -0.02 14.47
CA ALA A 276 -20.03 0.21 13.78
C ALA A 276 -19.10 -1.01 13.88
N LEU A 277 -19.01 -1.63 15.08
CA LEU A 277 -18.22 -2.84 15.28
C LEU A 277 -18.77 -4.02 14.46
N GLN A 278 -20.09 -4.22 14.49
CA GLN A 278 -20.75 -5.26 13.70
C GLN A 278 -20.51 -5.05 12.19
N GLN A 279 -20.62 -3.81 11.74
CA GLN A 279 -20.34 -3.46 10.36
C GLN A 279 -18.87 -3.70 10.00
N ALA A 280 -17.93 -3.26 10.84
CA ALA A 280 -16.51 -3.46 10.63
C ALA A 280 -16.17 -4.95 10.46
N MET A 281 -16.66 -5.82 11.36
CA MET A 281 -16.44 -7.27 11.28
C MET A 281 -17.06 -7.94 10.04
N SER A 282 -18.00 -7.29 9.37
CA SER A 282 -18.59 -7.82 8.14
C SER A 282 -18.01 -7.23 6.86
N THR A 283 -17.51 -5.99 6.88
CA THR A 283 -17.15 -5.24 5.67
C THR A 283 -15.67 -4.92 5.56
N ARG A 284 -14.91 -4.93 6.66
CA ARG A 284 -13.48 -4.54 6.62
C ARG A 284 -12.67 -5.43 5.70
N PRO A 285 -12.01 -4.82 4.70
CA PRO A 285 -11.29 -5.60 3.71
C PRO A 285 -10.06 -6.32 4.29
N ASP A 286 -9.34 -5.75 5.27
CA ASP A 286 -8.20 -6.38 5.94
C ASP A 286 -8.60 -7.64 6.70
N TYR A 287 -9.76 -7.64 7.38
CA TYR A 287 -10.34 -8.82 8.00
C TYR A 287 -10.69 -9.91 6.98
N LEU A 288 -11.36 -9.52 5.89
CA LEU A 288 -11.69 -10.46 4.81
C LEU A 288 -10.44 -11.02 4.13
N SER A 289 -9.39 -10.22 4.00
CA SER A 289 -8.08 -10.66 3.52
C SER A 289 -7.46 -11.70 4.45
N ALA A 290 -7.44 -11.44 5.77
CA ALA A 290 -6.90 -12.39 6.75
C ALA A 290 -7.68 -13.72 6.75
N LYS A 291 -9.01 -13.68 6.62
CA LYS A 291 -9.83 -14.90 6.47
C LYS A 291 -9.47 -15.69 5.22
N ALA A 292 -9.31 -15.02 4.07
CA ALA A 292 -8.91 -15.67 2.83
C ALA A 292 -7.49 -16.26 2.93
N GLN A 293 -6.57 -15.62 3.66
CA GLN A 293 -5.23 -16.16 3.93
C GLN A 293 -5.28 -17.43 4.80
N VAL A 294 -6.14 -17.49 5.82
CA VAL A 294 -6.37 -18.71 6.59
C VAL A 294 -6.90 -19.83 5.70
N GLN A 295 -7.87 -19.53 4.84
CA GLN A 295 -8.44 -20.50 3.91
C GLN A 295 -7.40 -21.00 2.90
N SER A 296 -6.56 -20.11 2.39
CA SER A 296 -5.43 -20.45 1.51
C SER A 296 -4.46 -21.42 2.20
N ALA A 297 -4.06 -21.11 3.45
CA ALA A 297 -3.16 -21.96 4.24
C ALA A 297 -3.76 -23.34 4.55
N GLU A 298 -5.06 -23.41 4.82
CA GLU A 298 -5.75 -24.71 5.03
C GLU A 298 -5.75 -25.55 3.73
N LEU A 299 -5.99 -24.92 2.59
CA LEU A 299 -5.94 -25.61 1.29
C LEU A 299 -4.53 -26.05 0.93
N ALA A 300 -3.50 -25.24 1.23
CA ALA A 300 -2.10 -25.60 1.06
C ALA A 300 -1.72 -26.81 1.92
N ARG A 301 -2.16 -26.82 3.18
CA ARG A 301 -1.99 -27.97 4.08
C ARG A 301 -2.65 -29.23 3.53
N GLN A 302 -3.86 -29.11 2.98
CA GLN A 302 -4.55 -30.21 2.34
C GLN A 302 -3.83 -30.69 1.06
N ALA A 303 -3.18 -29.79 0.33
CA ALA A 303 -2.37 -30.12 -0.85
C ALA A 303 -1.17 -31.00 -0.46
N VAL A 304 -0.44 -30.62 0.60
CA VAL A 304 0.67 -31.41 1.12
C VAL A 304 0.21 -32.80 1.62
N ALA A 305 -0.91 -32.87 2.33
CA ALA A 305 -1.46 -34.15 2.76
C ALA A 305 -1.85 -35.04 1.56
N ALA A 306 -2.27 -34.43 0.46
CA ALA A 306 -2.68 -35.12 -0.76
C ALA A 306 -1.50 -35.65 -1.61
N GLU A 307 -0.26 -35.31 -1.29
CA GLU A 307 0.93 -35.88 -1.94
C GLU A 307 1.10 -37.39 -1.68
N ASN A 308 0.39 -37.92 -0.71
CA ASN A 308 0.31 -39.38 -0.46
C ASN A 308 -0.76 -40.07 -1.30
N TYR A 309 -1.56 -39.34 -2.06
CA TYR A 309 -2.62 -39.92 -2.90
C TYR A 309 -2.09 -40.25 -4.31
N PRO A 310 -2.70 -41.22 -4.97
CA PRO A 310 -2.35 -41.53 -6.35
C PRO A 310 -2.58 -40.35 -7.29
N SER A 311 -1.68 -40.19 -8.27
CA SER A 311 -1.87 -39.25 -9.39
C SER A 311 -1.88 -39.98 -10.72
N LEU A 312 -2.60 -39.43 -11.70
CA LEU A 312 -2.79 -40.03 -13.04
C LEU A 312 -2.35 -38.97 -14.08
N THR A 313 -1.33 -39.35 -14.86
CA THR A 313 -0.79 -38.50 -15.92
C THR A 313 -0.91 -39.18 -17.28
N THR A 314 -1.13 -38.42 -18.34
CA THR A 314 -1.01 -38.89 -19.71
C THR A 314 0.12 -38.16 -20.42
N ALA A 315 0.86 -38.92 -21.25
CA ALA A 315 1.87 -38.39 -22.14
C ALA A 315 1.67 -38.98 -23.54
N THR A 316 1.60 -38.12 -24.52
CA THR A 316 1.46 -38.52 -25.94
C THR A 316 2.54 -37.81 -26.75
N ASN A 317 3.15 -38.53 -27.68
CA ASN A 317 4.04 -37.91 -28.66
C ASN A 317 3.71 -38.42 -30.06
N TYR A 318 3.89 -37.53 -31.03
CA TYR A 318 3.65 -37.85 -32.43
C TYR A 318 4.61 -37.07 -33.33
N GLY A 319 5.20 -37.72 -34.32
CA GLY A 319 6.06 -37.09 -35.30
C GLY A 319 7.06 -38.06 -35.94
N ASP A 320 8.03 -37.52 -36.60
CA ASP A 320 9.03 -38.27 -37.36
C ASP A 320 10.32 -38.49 -36.56
N ILE A 321 10.81 -39.73 -36.54
CA ILE A 321 12.11 -40.09 -35.98
C ILE A 321 12.85 -41.00 -37.00
N GLY A 322 14.12 -40.78 -37.19
CA GLY A 322 14.93 -41.61 -38.10
C GLY A 322 16.33 -41.04 -38.37
N SER A 323 17.01 -41.69 -39.29
CA SER A 323 18.34 -41.24 -39.75
C SER A 323 18.18 -40.41 -41.02
N PRO A 324 18.43 -39.08 -40.96
CA PRO A 324 18.32 -38.21 -42.14
C PRO A 324 19.30 -38.60 -43.25
N ASN A 325 20.44 -39.20 -42.91
CA ASN A 325 21.48 -39.61 -43.88
C ASN A 325 21.13 -40.87 -44.67
N PHE A 326 20.14 -41.67 -44.22
CA PHE A 326 19.75 -42.93 -44.87
C PHE A 326 18.34 -42.90 -45.44
N GLY A 327 17.69 -41.76 -45.47
CA GLY A 327 16.34 -41.61 -46.01
C GLY A 327 15.27 -42.41 -45.28
N SER A 328 15.51 -42.86 -44.05
CA SER A 328 14.66 -43.74 -43.27
C SER A 328 14.09 -43.03 -42.04
N SER A 329 13.28 -42.00 -42.23
CA SER A 329 12.47 -41.43 -41.14
C SER A 329 11.04 -41.99 -41.22
N HIS A 330 10.48 -42.33 -40.07
CA HIS A 330 9.12 -42.87 -39.97
C HIS A 330 8.33 -42.10 -38.90
N ARG A 331 7.05 -41.96 -39.18
CA ARG A 331 6.10 -41.40 -38.19
C ARG A 331 5.88 -42.39 -37.08
N THR A 332 6.02 -41.90 -35.86
CA THR A 332 5.81 -42.67 -34.65
C THR A 332 4.75 -42.01 -33.77
N LEU A 333 3.92 -42.82 -33.13
CA LEU A 333 2.97 -42.39 -32.10
C LEU A 333 3.31 -43.13 -30.81
N GLY A 334 3.50 -42.37 -29.75
CA GLY A 334 3.60 -42.89 -28.40
C GLY A 334 2.44 -42.38 -27.56
N PHE A 335 1.78 -43.25 -26.83
CA PHE A 335 0.78 -42.90 -25.82
C PHE A 335 1.10 -43.64 -24.53
N ALA A 336 1.13 -42.93 -23.43
CA ALA A 336 1.33 -43.50 -22.11
C ALA A 336 0.30 -42.91 -21.13
N LEU A 337 -0.29 -43.77 -20.33
CA LEU A 337 -1.09 -43.43 -19.18
C LEU A 337 -0.40 -44.00 -17.96
N THR A 338 0.01 -43.10 -17.04
CA THR A 338 0.81 -43.47 -15.88
C THR A 338 0.04 -43.18 -14.59
N LEU A 339 -0.24 -44.25 -13.83
CA LEU A 339 -0.74 -44.14 -12.46
C LEU A 339 0.45 -44.19 -11.51
N ASN A 340 0.73 -43.06 -10.82
CA ASN A 340 1.76 -42.99 -9.81
C ASN A 340 1.14 -43.15 -8.41
N VAL A 341 1.55 -44.21 -7.69
CA VAL A 341 1.08 -44.50 -6.33
C VAL A 341 2.27 -44.41 -5.37
N PRO A 342 2.38 -43.33 -4.59
CA PRO A 342 3.47 -43.18 -3.62
C PRO A 342 3.27 -44.14 -2.46
N ILE A 343 4.20 -45.12 -2.28
CA ILE A 343 4.13 -46.14 -1.21
C ILE A 343 4.90 -45.68 0.02
N PHE A 344 6.08 -45.12 -0.19
CA PHE A 344 6.94 -44.64 0.90
C PHE A 344 7.80 -43.49 0.42
N GLN A 345 7.71 -42.35 1.12
CA GLN A 345 8.43 -41.11 0.79
C GLN A 345 9.38 -40.65 1.92
N GLY A 346 9.75 -41.57 2.81
CA GLY A 346 10.55 -41.23 3.98
C GLY A 346 9.81 -40.27 4.93
N SER A 347 10.53 -39.30 5.49
CA SER A 347 9.95 -38.28 6.39
C SER A 347 9.53 -37.00 5.66
N ARG A 348 9.69 -36.92 4.30
CA ARG A 348 9.46 -35.70 3.53
C ARG A 348 8.04 -35.14 3.74
N VAL A 349 7.01 -35.91 3.42
CA VAL A 349 5.61 -35.43 3.53
C VAL A 349 5.24 -35.12 5.00
N ARG A 350 5.84 -35.86 5.97
CA ARG A 350 5.62 -35.53 7.38
C ARG A 350 6.22 -34.16 7.76
N ALA A 351 7.40 -33.85 7.27
CA ALA A 351 8.06 -32.56 7.50
C ALA A 351 7.29 -31.42 6.82
N ASP A 352 6.92 -31.60 5.55
CA ASP A 352 6.15 -30.63 4.77
C ASP A 352 4.78 -30.35 5.42
N LYS A 353 4.10 -31.42 5.92
CA LYS A 353 2.85 -31.27 6.66
C LYS A 353 3.02 -30.49 7.97
N LEU A 354 4.10 -30.75 8.73
CA LEU A 354 4.38 -30.01 9.97
C LEU A 354 4.64 -28.53 9.65
N GLN A 355 5.33 -28.23 8.56
CA GLN A 355 5.55 -26.86 8.10
C GLN A 355 4.23 -26.19 7.72
N ALA A 356 3.37 -26.86 6.92
CA ALA A 356 2.07 -26.34 6.50
C ALA A 356 1.12 -26.15 7.71
N ASP A 357 1.13 -27.05 8.67
CA ASP A 357 0.38 -26.92 9.94
C ASP A 357 0.85 -25.68 10.73
N SER A 358 2.17 -25.43 10.78
CA SER A 358 2.74 -24.26 11.46
C SER A 358 2.32 -22.95 10.77
N VAL A 359 2.36 -22.90 9.45
CA VAL A 359 1.89 -21.73 8.69
C VAL A 359 0.39 -21.49 8.93
N LEU A 360 -0.43 -22.53 8.93
CA LEU A 360 -1.86 -22.41 9.22
C LEU A 360 -2.11 -21.83 10.62
N GLN A 361 -1.37 -22.29 11.64
CA GLN A 361 -1.50 -21.74 13.00
C GLN A 361 -1.07 -20.27 13.05
N GLN A 362 -0.01 -19.88 12.35
CA GLN A 362 0.38 -18.47 12.22
C GLN A 362 -0.74 -17.63 11.63
N ARG A 363 -1.34 -18.06 10.49
CA ARG A 363 -2.44 -17.31 9.86
C ARG A 363 -3.68 -17.21 10.74
N LYS A 364 -3.99 -18.26 11.54
CA LYS A 364 -5.08 -18.20 12.53
C LYS A 364 -4.80 -17.20 13.65
N ALA A 365 -3.56 -17.15 14.13
CA ALA A 365 -3.17 -16.18 15.14
C ALA A 365 -3.21 -14.75 14.61
N GLU A 366 -2.73 -14.52 13.36
CA GLU A 366 -2.83 -13.22 12.66
C GLU A 366 -4.29 -12.77 12.48
N LEU A 367 -5.19 -13.70 12.14
CA LEU A 367 -6.63 -13.38 12.04
C LEU A 367 -7.22 -12.95 13.39
N ALA A 368 -6.88 -13.66 14.47
CA ALA A 368 -7.36 -13.32 15.81
C ALA A 368 -6.80 -11.97 16.30
N ASP A 369 -5.56 -11.63 15.92
CA ASP A 369 -4.96 -10.32 16.19
C ASP A 369 -5.69 -9.21 15.43
N VAL A 370 -5.99 -9.42 14.14
CA VAL A 370 -6.79 -8.48 13.33
C VAL A 370 -8.18 -8.26 13.94
N GLU A 371 -8.85 -9.31 14.44
CA GLU A 371 -10.13 -9.19 15.12
C GLU A 371 -10.04 -8.28 16.37
N SER A 372 -9.01 -8.47 17.18
CA SER A 372 -8.74 -7.63 18.35
C SER A 372 -8.42 -6.18 17.97
N GLN A 373 -7.57 -5.98 16.95
CA GLN A 373 -7.23 -4.64 16.45
C GLN A 373 -8.46 -3.90 15.92
N ILE A 374 -9.40 -4.58 15.28
CA ILE A 374 -10.64 -3.97 14.79
C ILE A 374 -11.48 -3.45 15.96
N ASP A 375 -11.66 -4.25 17.02
CA ASP A 375 -12.39 -3.82 18.22
C ASP A 375 -11.75 -2.57 18.84
N ASP A 376 -10.43 -2.59 19.02
CA ASP A 376 -9.68 -1.47 19.58
C ASP A 376 -9.76 -0.22 18.71
N GLN A 377 -9.61 -0.35 17.40
CA GLN A 377 -9.65 0.78 16.46
C GLN A 377 -11.03 1.43 16.39
N VAL A 378 -12.10 0.62 16.32
CA VAL A 378 -13.47 1.14 16.27
C VAL A 378 -13.80 1.86 17.58
N ARG A 379 -13.48 1.28 18.74
CA ARG A 379 -13.70 1.94 20.05
C ARG A 379 -12.92 3.23 20.18
N THR A 380 -11.66 3.20 19.82
CA THR A 380 -10.79 4.40 19.83
C THR A 380 -11.33 5.49 18.91
N ALA A 381 -11.79 5.13 17.71
CA ALA A 381 -12.39 6.09 16.78
C ALA A 381 -13.66 6.74 17.36
N PHE A 382 -14.50 5.98 18.06
CA PHE A 382 -15.66 6.52 18.77
C PHE A 382 -15.29 7.43 19.94
N PHE A 383 -14.33 7.05 20.76
CA PHE A 383 -13.85 7.91 21.86
C PHE A 383 -13.31 9.23 21.32
N ASN A 384 -12.51 9.17 20.25
CA ASN A 384 -11.95 10.36 19.62
C ASN A 384 -13.05 11.24 18.99
N LEU A 385 -14.06 10.63 18.34
CA LEU A 385 -15.17 11.38 17.76
C LEU A 385 -15.96 12.13 18.82
N ASN A 386 -16.35 11.46 19.91
CA ASN A 386 -17.12 12.06 20.99
C ASN A 386 -16.32 13.17 21.69
N SER A 387 -15.08 12.89 22.07
CA SER A 387 -14.21 13.88 22.70
C SER A 387 -13.96 15.07 21.79
N SER A 388 -13.71 14.86 20.49
CA SER A 388 -13.49 15.96 19.54
C SER A 388 -14.74 16.81 19.35
N SER A 389 -15.94 16.23 19.37
CA SER A 389 -17.21 16.96 19.32
C SER A 389 -17.39 17.88 20.54
N GLU A 390 -17.11 17.36 21.74
CA GLU A 390 -17.16 18.16 22.97
C GLU A 390 -16.11 19.29 22.95
N LEU A 391 -14.90 19.01 22.48
CA LEU A 391 -13.84 20.02 22.34
C LEU A 391 -14.23 21.16 21.41
N VAL A 392 -14.92 20.89 20.30
CA VAL A 392 -15.43 21.94 19.40
C VAL A 392 -16.41 22.83 20.15
N SER A 393 -17.39 22.27 20.88
CA SER A 393 -18.38 23.05 21.64
C SER A 393 -17.73 23.92 22.72
N VAL A 394 -16.75 23.38 23.46
CA VAL A 394 -16.01 24.14 24.47
C VAL A 394 -15.18 25.26 23.83
N ALA A 395 -14.51 24.95 22.70
CA ALA A 395 -13.69 25.95 22.00
C ALA A 395 -14.55 27.09 21.41
N GLU A 396 -15.74 26.79 20.90
CA GLU A 396 -16.70 27.79 20.41
C GLU A 396 -17.13 28.73 21.55
N SER A 397 -17.51 28.17 22.70
CA SER A 397 -17.85 28.96 23.89
C SER A 397 -16.67 29.82 24.36
N ASN A 398 -15.43 29.32 24.30
CA ASN A 398 -14.23 30.08 24.67
C ASN A 398 -13.98 31.26 23.74
N ILE A 399 -14.25 31.17 22.43
CA ILE A 399 -14.17 32.28 21.50
C ILE A 399 -15.11 33.41 21.93
N ASP A 400 -16.36 33.10 22.27
CA ASP A 400 -17.33 34.10 22.69
C ASP A 400 -16.91 34.80 23.97
N LEU A 401 -16.43 34.05 24.98
CA LEU A 401 -15.92 34.60 26.23
C LEU A 401 -14.67 35.48 26.03
N ALA A 402 -13.74 35.05 25.21
CA ALA A 402 -12.51 35.80 24.90
C ALA A 402 -12.84 37.10 24.17
N ASN A 403 -13.77 37.08 23.21
CA ASN A 403 -14.22 38.28 22.50
C ASN A 403 -14.94 39.27 23.44
N GLN A 404 -15.79 38.79 24.35
CA GLN A 404 -16.41 39.62 25.37
C GLN A 404 -15.38 40.26 26.31
N THR A 405 -14.37 39.49 26.73
CA THR A 405 -13.27 39.95 27.57
C THR A 405 -12.46 41.06 26.87
N LEU A 406 -12.15 40.87 25.57
CA LEU A 406 -11.45 41.88 24.79
C LEU A 406 -12.27 43.15 24.64
N GLY A 407 -13.59 43.06 24.40
CA GLY A 407 -14.48 44.21 24.35
C GLY A 407 -14.47 45.01 25.66
N GLN A 408 -14.60 44.31 26.80
CA GLN A 408 -14.54 44.95 28.12
C GLN A 408 -13.19 45.60 28.42
N ALA A 409 -12.07 44.92 28.09
CA ALA A 409 -10.73 45.45 28.26
C ALA A 409 -10.51 46.74 27.44
N GLN A 410 -11.00 46.77 26.20
CA GLN A 410 -10.95 47.96 25.35
C GLN A 410 -11.81 49.11 25.88
N ASP A 411 -13.00 48.83 26.39
CA ASP A 411 -13.87 49.86 26.96
C ASP A 411 -13.27 50.44 28.25
N ARG A 412 -12.70 49.62 29.14
CA ARG A 412 -11.99 50.07 30.36
C ARG A 412 -10.75 50.91 30.03
N PHE A 413 -9.99 50.49 29.01
CA PHE A 413 -8.84 51.26 28.53
C PHE A 413 -9.26 52.63 27.98
N ARG A 414 -10.30 52.70 27.15
CA ARG A 414 -10.85 53.97 26.64
C ARG A 414 -11.38 54.88 27.74
N ALA A 415 -11.93 54.28 28.81
CA ALA A 415 -12.38 55.05 30.00
C ALA A 415 -11.25 55.48 30.92
N GLY A 416 -10.01 55.11 30.65
CA GLY A 416 -8.84 55.45 31.45
C GLY A 416 -8.75 54.72 32.79
N VAL A 417 -9.50 53.63 32.99
CA VAL A 417 -9.54 52.84 34.24
C VAL A 417 -8.74 51.53 34.15
N ALA A 418 -8.14 51.24 33.01
CA ALA A 418 -7.23 50.11 32.78
C ALA A 418 -6.03 50.55 31.95
N ASP A 419 -4.93 49.81 32.04
CA ASP A 419 -3.74 50.03 31.20
C ASP A 419 -3.83 49.20 29.90
N ASN A 420 -2.93 49.45 28.96
CA ASN A 420 -2.85 48.74 27.69
C ASN A 420 -2.53 47.22 27.87
N LEU A 421 -1.95 46.81 29.00
CA LEU A 421 -1.61 45.43 29.27
C LEU A 421 -2.86 44.55 29.30
N GLU A 422 -3.98 44.98 29.88
CA GLU A 422 -5.24 44.25 29.89
C GLU A 422 -5.72 44.01 28.45
N VAL A 423 -5.62 44.99 27.56
CA VAL A 423 -6.04 44.85 26.14
C VAL A 423 -5.15 43.86 25.39
N VAL A 424 -3.82 43.95 25.56
CA VAL A 424 -2.87 43.02 24.93
C VAL A 424 -3.11 41.58 25.41
N GLN A 425 -3.31 41.38 26.72
CA GLN A 425 -3.64 40.05 27.27
C GLN A 425 -4.97 39.49 26.76
N ALA A 426 -5.98 40.34 26.62
CA ALA A 426 -7.26 39.96 26.07
C ALA A 426 -7.14 39.61 24.56
N GLN A 427 -6.32 40.31 23.78
CA GLN A 427 -6.01 39.99 22.38
C GLN A 427 -5.34 38.63 22.27
N GLU A 428 -4.36 38.30 23.10
CA GLU A 428 -3.70 36.99 23.13
C GLU A 428 -4.69 35.86 23.51
N SER A 429 -5.62 36.15 24.44
CA SER A 429 -6.68 35.19 24.77
C SER A 429 -7.60 34.90 23.59
N VAL A 430 -7.99 35.91 22.80
CA VAL A 430 -8.77 35.72 21.56
C VAL A 430 -7.95 34.92 20.53
N ALA A 431 -6.65 35.22 20.37
CA ALA A 431 -5.76 34.50 19.49
C ALA A 431 -5.73 33.00 19.82
N THR A 432 -5.53 32.71 21.12
CA THR A 432 -5.47 31.32 21.63
C THR A 432 -6.81 30.62 21.47
N ALA A 433 -7.94 31.29 21.77
CA ALA A 433 -9.29 30.70 21.61
C ALA A 433 -9.59 30.34 20.13
N ASN A 434 -9.28 31.25 19.20
CA ASN A 434 -9.44 30.98 17.75
C ASN A 434 -8.59 29.81 17.30
N GLN A 435 -7.32 29.75 17.70
CA GLN A 435 -6.43 28.63 17.35
C GLN A 435 -6.95 27.30 17.91
N SER A 436 -7.44 27.30 19.15
CA SER A 436 -8.04 26.12 19.78
C SER A 436 -9.28 25.63 19.01
N TYR A 437 -10.14 26.57 18.58
CA TYR A 437 -11.33 26.23 17.80
C TYR A 437 -10.98 25.61 16.44
N ILE A 438 -10.05 26.23 15.68
CA ILE A 438 -9.58 25.71 14.38
C ILE A 438 -9.00 24.30 14.55
N THR A 439 -8.16 24.08 15.58
CA THR A 439 -7.58 22.78 15.87
C THR A 439 -8.63 21.75 16.29
N SER A 440 -9.62 22.13 17.09
CA SER A 440 -10.73 21.25 17.50
C SER A 440 -11.60 20.85 16.32
N LEU A 441 -11.91 21.79 15.42
CA LEU A 441 -12.69 21.53 14.21
C LEU A 441 -11.94 20.60 13.25
N PHE A 442 -10.64 20.80 13.05
CA PHE A 442 -9.80 19.87 12.30
C PHE A 442 -9.80 18.49 12.92
N GLY A 443 -9.57 18.39 14.25
CA GLY A 443 -9.56 17.12 14.98
C GLY A 443 -10.90 16.36 14.87
N PHE A 444 -12.03 17.06 14.94
CA PHE A 444 -13.36 16.48 14.79
C PHE A 444 -13.58 15.92 13.36
N ASN A 445 -13.25 16.68 12.33
CA ASN A 445 -13.40 16.22 10.96
C ASN A 445 -12.44 15.06 10.64
N LEU A 446 -11.23 15.06 11.21
CA LEU A 446 -10.29 13.94 11.11
C LEU A 446 -10.83 12.69 11.82
N ALA A 447 -11.45 12.85 13.01
CA ALA A 447 -12.07 11.73 13.74
C ALA A 447 -13.21 11.07 12.93
N LYS A 448 -13.98 11.83 12.16
CA LYS A 448 -15.02 11.29 11.25
C LYS A 448 -14.40 10.40 10.15
N ILE A 449 -13.34 10.88 9.49
CA ILE A 449 -12.67 10.07 8.46
C ILE A 449 -11.99 8.85 9.09
N SER A 450 -11.41 9.01 10.29
CA SER A 450 -10.81 7.91 11.04
C SER A 450 -11.85 6.84 11.40
N LEU A 451 -13.06 7.25 11.76
CA LEU A 451 -14.16 6.30 12.00
C LEU A 451 -14.58 5.59 10.71
N ALA A 452 -14.69 6.30 9.59
CA ALA A 452 -14.99 5.69 8.29
C ALA A 452 -13.92 4.66 7.89
N GLN A 453 -12.64 4.95 8.17
CA GLN A 453 -11.53 4.02 7.97
C GLN A 453 -11.61 2.81 8.93
N ALA A 454 -11.87 3.05 10.22
CA ALA A 454 -11.98 2.00 11.22
C ALA A 454 -13.13 1.01 10.94
N ILE A 455 -14.21 1.48 10.31
CA ILE A 455 -15.31 0.63 9.84
C ILE A 455 -14.98 -0.04 8.50
N GLY A 456 -14.00 0.48 7.75
CA GLY A 456 -13.60 -0.05 6.44
C GLY A 456 -14.39 0.50 5.26
N VAL A 457 -15.02 1.66 5.42
CA VAL A 457 -15.89 2.29 4.39
C VAL A 457 -15.40 3.68 3.97
N ALA A 458 -14.15 4.02 4.21
CA ALA A 458 -13.63 5.36 3.94
C ALA A 458 -13.79 5.77 2.47
N GLU A 459 -13.49 4.90 1.52
CA GLU A 459 -13.67 5.19 0.09
C GLU A 459 -15.12 5.54 -0.28
N GLN A 460 -16.09 4.92 0.38
CA GLN A 460 -17.52 5.04 0.04
C GLN A 460 -18.21 6.17 0.80
N SER A 461 -17.78 6.43 2.04
CA SER A 461 -18.55 7.23 2.98
C SER A 461 -17.82 8.47 3.53
N ALA A 462 -16.52 8.66 3.24
CA ALA A 462 -15.77 9.79 3.79
C ALA A 462 -16.39 11.15 3.42
N LEU A 463 -16.85 11.34 2.19
CA LEU A 463 -17.51 12.56 1.75
C LEU A 463 -18.81 12.81 2.53
N GLN A 464 -19.63 11.75 2.70
CA GLN A 464 -20.87 11.83 3.45
C GLN A 464 -20.62 12.18 4.93
N TYR A 465 -19.62 11.57 5.56
CA TYR A 465 -19.26 11.84 6.96
C TYR A 465 -18.78 13.26 7.17
N LEU A 466 -18.12 13.85 6.18
CA LEU A 466 -17.66 15.24 6.22
C LEU A 466 -18.74 16.25 5.84
N GLY A 467 -19.91 15.80 5.36
CA GLY A 467 -20.97 16.68 4.88
C GLY A 467 -20.60 17.43 3.59
N ALA A 468 -19.58 16.97 2.87
CA ALA A 468 -19.23 17.49 1.56
C ALA A 468 -20.24 16.97 0.50
N LYS A 469 -20.67 17.88 -0.37
CA LYS A 469 -21.63 17.56 -1.45
C LYS A 469 -20.92 17.23 -2.74
#